data_5b3f50b7e7a0b974a640c809964464a0
#
_entry.id   5b3f50b7e7a0b974a640c809964464a0
#
_cell.length_a   1.000
_cell.length_b   1.000
_cell.length_c   1.000
_cell.angle_alpha   90.00
_cell.angle_beta   90.00
_cell.angle_gamma   90.00
#
_symmetry.space_group_name_H-M   'P 1'
#
loop_
_entity.id
_entity.type
_entity.pdbx_description
1 polymer ?
#
loop_
_entity_poly.entity_id
_entity_poly.type
_entity_poly.pdbx_seq_one_letter_code
_entity_poly.pdbx_strand_id
1 'polypeptide(L)'
;MVFSGHMFGTQAAAYAAYREEQQQHPMKKRIVMIGPVYPYKGGISHYTGLMVKNLKQCFSVDTVSYQMQYPKLLFKKEQRDYQNKSFQVEDAVYWIHTANPFNILRCAKKIRALNPDYVIFQWWHPYFAPCYRILEGRLKGIPLLFVCHNVFPHERFPMDRKLTKMVLRKGSAFITHSKIDADDLKTIVSDPIYETTVLPTYNAFRIRGISKEEGRTEIQMAPEKKMLLFFGLIREYKGLKHLVRAMPEITAYDPEIELMVVGEFGSEEERAEYEALIQSTGVSDHFHLIGGYVPDQEVEKYFAAADLVVLPYESATQSAVAQIAYGFEKPVIVTNVGGLPEVVRDGKTGYVVEPKNPAAIAEAVIRYFRENREAEFSAHVREEADRYSWDRMNEVVCRLTQRIDQKNGNTADTAAASTASAPTYKI
;
A
#
# COMPACT_ATOMS: atom_id res chain seq x y z
N MET A 1 17.11 18.27 -25.72
CA MET A 1 17.19 18.53 -24.28
C MET A 1 17.45 17.19 -23.58
N VAL A 2 18.73 16.98 -23.21
CA VAL A 2 19.22 15.70 -22.63
C VAL A 2 19.55 15.99 -21.17
N PHE A 3 18.63 15.71 -20.25
CA PHE A 3 18.88 15.81 -18.80
C PHE A 3 18.03 14.85 -17.96
N SER A 4 17.84 13.58 -18.34
CA SER A 4 17.19 12.61 -17.45
C SER A 4 17.88 11.25 -17.32
N GLY A 5 18.86 10.96 -18.17
CA GLY A 5 19.52 9.64 -18.19
C GLY A 5 20.62 9.44 -17.12
N HIS A 6 21.21 10.51 -16.58
CA HIS A 6 22.35 10.39 -15.65
C HIS A 6 21.97 10.17 -14.18
N MET A 7 20.75 10.52 -13.77
CA MET A 7 20.31 10.33 -12.37
C MET A 7 19.94 8.88 -12.04
N PHE A 8 19.42 8.13 -13.00
CA PHE A 8 19.01 6.74 -12.78
C PHE A 8 20.21 5.77 -12.74
N GLY A 9 21.24 6.00 -13.52
CA GLY A 9 22.45 5.17 -13.52
C GLY A 9 23.23 5.22 -12.20
N THR A 10 23.28 6.38 -11.54
CA THR A 10 24.00 6.56 -10.27
C THR A 10 23.28 5.92 -9.09
N GLN A 11 21.95 5.86 -9.11
CA GLN A 11 21.15 5.27 -8.01
C GLN A 11 21.19 3.72 -8.06
N ALA A 12 21.06 3.12 -9.24
CA ALA A 12 21.19 1.68 -9.41
C ALA A 12 22.61 1.19 -9.06
N ALA A 13 23.66 1.95 -9.42
CA ALA A 13 25.03 1.66 -9.06
C ALA A 13 25.26 1.74 -7.52
N ALA A 14 24.67 2.74 -6.86
CA ALA A 14 24.77 2.86 -5.41
C ALA A 14 24.08 1.69 -4.68
N TYR A 15 22.95 1.21 -5.20
CA TYR A 15 22.27 0.03 -4.66
C TYR A 15 23.04 -1.26 -4.91
N ALA A 16 23.62 -1.43 -6.10
CA ALA A 16 24.48 -2.56 -6.41
C ALA A 16 25.71 -2.59 -5.48
N ALA A 17 26.38 -1.45 -5.30
CA ALA A 17 27.49 -1.31 -4.37
C ALA A 17 27.09 -1.62 -2.92
N TYR A 18 25.93 -1.14 -2.48
CA TYR A 18 25.38 -1.48 -1.14
C TYR A 18 25.10 -2.98 -1.00
N ARG A 19 24.55 -3.64 -2.03
CA ARG A 19 24.36 -5.10 -2.04
C ARG A 19 25.69 -5.85 -1.95
N GLU A 20 26.70 -5.43 -2.72
CA GLU A 20 28.03 -6.03 -2.68
C GLU A 20 28.70 -5.83 -1.31
N GLU A 21 28.61 -4.63 -0.73
CA GLU A 21 29.11 -4.34 0.62
C GLU A 21 28.42 -5.21 1.68
N GLN A 22 27.11 -5.39 1.62
CA GLN A 22 26.35 -6.26 2.52
C GLN A 22 26.65 -7.75 2.32
N GLN A 23 27.05 -8.18 1.13
CA GLN A 23 27.49 -9.55 0.84
C GLN A 23 28.91 -9.82 1.34
N GLN A 24 29.79 -8.80 1.39
CA GLN A 24 31.16 -8.90 1.87
C GLN A 24 31.28 -8.81 3.39
N HIS A 25 30.29 -8.26 4.10
CA HIS A 25 30.27 -8.19 5.56
C HIS A 25 29.57 -9.41 6.18
N PRO A 26 30.21 -10.07 7.20
CA PRO A 26 29.70 -11.32 7.79
C PRO A 26 28.39 -11.16 8.59
N MET A 27 27.92 -9.93 8.86
CA MET A 27 26.66 -9.69 9.56
C MET A 27 25.83 -8.60 8.88
N LYS A 28 24.71 -9.00 8.24
CA LYS A 28 23.69 -8.07 7.76
C LYS A 28 23.12 -7.26 8.93
N LYS A 29 22.88 -5.97 8.73
CA LYS A 29 22.16 -5.14 9.70
C LYS A 29 20.79 -5.74 10.01
N ARG A 30 20.41 -5.70 11.28
CA ARG A 30 19.18 -6.32 11.79
C ARG A 30 18.04 -5.31 11.85
N ILE A 31 16.94 -5.66 11.25
CA ILE A 31 15.68 -4.92 11.29
C ILE A 31 14.63 -5.72 12.05
N VAL A 32 13.93 -5.07 12.98
CA VAL A 32 12.66 -5.60 13.49
C VAL A 32 11.51 -4.89 12.79
N MET A 33 10.72 -5.65 12.01
CA MET A 33 9.52 -5.19 11.35
C MET A 33 8.31 -5.35 12.29
N ILE A 34 7.58 -4.27 12.54
CA ILE A 34 6.34 -4.28 13.35
C ILE A 34 5.15 -3.94 12.46
N GLY A 35 4.26 -4.90 12.27
CA GLY A 35 3.06 -4.73 11.45
C GLY A 35 2.21 -5.99 11.37
N PRO A 36 1.02 -5.91 10.76
CA PRO A 36 0.23 -7.09 10.50
C PRO A 36 0.87 -7.90 9.37
N VAL A 37 0.88 -9.21 9.53
CA VAL A 37 1.22 -10.18 8.48
C VAL A 37 0.19 -11.31 8.50
N TYR A 38 0.20 -12.18 7.50
CA TYR A 38 -0.62 -13.40 7.53
C TYR A 38 -0.65 -14.00 8.94
N PRO A 39 -1.80 -14.40 9.50
CA PRO A 39 -3.10 -14.57 8.83
C PRO A 39 -4.02 -13.34 8.84
N TYR A 40 -3.53 -12.15 9.20
CA TYR A 40 -4.36 -10.94 9.14
C TYR A 40 -4.74 -10.61 7.69
N LYS A 41 -6.03 -10.27 7.49
CA LYS A 41 -6.60 -9.87 6.20
C LYS A 41 -6.18 -8.45 5.79
N GLY A 42 -6.16 -8.21 4.50
CA GLY A 42 -6.13 -6.87 3.92
C GLY A 42 -4.76 -6.39 3.46
N GLY A 43 -4.79 -5.31 2.69
CA GLY A 43 -3.64 -4.80 1.93
C GLY A 43 -2.39 -4.50 2.77
N ILE A 44 -2.54 -4.02 4.03
CA ILE A 44 -1.39 -3.72 4.90
C ILE A 44 -0.66 -5.02 5.31
N SER A 45 -1.42 -6.09 5.56
CA SER A 45 -0.83 -7.40 5.90
C SER A 45 -0.05 -7.98 4.71
N HIS A 46 -0.65 -7.92 3.51
CA HIS A 46 0.01 -8.35 2.27
C HIS A 46 1.26 -7.51 1.99
N TYR A 47 1.15 -6.18 2.10
CA TYR A 47 2.28 -5.27 1.93
C TYR A 47 3.42 -5.61 2.91
N THR A 48 3.12 -5.76 4.20
CA THR A 48 4.13 -6.07 5.21
C THR A 48 4.82 -7.40 4.92
N GLY A 49 4.04 -8.43 4.56
CA GLY A 49 4.58 -9.74 4.21
C GLY A 49 5.53 -9.69 3.01
N LEU A 50 5.13 -9.00 1.94
CA LEU A 50 5.95 -8.81 0.75
C LEU A 50 7.20 -7.96 1.04
N MET A 51 7.06 -6.89 1.82
CA MET A 51 8.19 -6.05 2.24
C MET A 51 9.22 -6.86 3.03
N VAL A 52 8.78 -7.67 4.00
CA VAL A 52 9.67 -8.55 4.79
C VAL A 52 10.41 -9.53 3.89
N LYS A 53 9.69 -10.23 2.98
CA LYS A 53 10.31 -11.19 2.05
C LYS A 53 11.41 -10.55 1.22
N ASN A 54 11.18 -9.34 0.72
CA ASN A 54 12.16 -8.64 -0.11
C ASN A 54 13.31 -8.05 0.71
N LEU A 55 13.06 -7.45 1.88
CA LEU A 55 14.10 -6.90 2.75
C LEU A 55 15.09 -7.97 3.24
N LYS A 56 14.67 -9.22 3.41
CA LYS A 56 15.55 -10.34 3.76
C LYS A 56 16.69 -10.59 2.77
N GLN A 57 16.60 -10.06 1.56
CA GLN A 57 17.71 -10.09 0.61
C GLN A 57 18.89 -9.23 1.08
N CYS A 58 18.62 -8.08 1.71
CA CYS A 58 19.62 -7.09 2.12
C CYS A 58 19.87 -7.04 3.63
N PHE A 59 18.88 -7.40 4.44
CA PHE A 59 18.89 -7.28 5.90
C PHE A 59 18.60 -8.62 6.58
N SER A 60 18.99 -8.74 7.86
CA SER A 60 18.40 -9.72 8.77
C SER A 60 17.10 -9.15 9.32
N VAL A 61 15.96 -9.79 9.05
CA VAL A 61 14.64 -9.24 9.40
C VAL A 61 13.89 -10.17 10.33
N ASP A 62 13.63 -9.68 11.55
CA ASP A 62 12.70 -10.32 12.50
C ASP A 62 11.33 -9.66 12.36
N THR A 63 10.27 -10.44 12.28
CA THR A 63 8.91 -9.93 12.10
C THR A 63 8.09 -10.11 13.36
N VAL A 64 7.62 -9.00 13.92
CA VAL A 64 6.77 -8.96 15.11
C VAL A 64 5.38 -8.45 14.75
N SER A 65 4.39 -9.34 14.84
CA SER A 65 3.00 -9.06 14.52
C SER A 65 2.12 -9.08 15.77
N TYR A 66 0.81 -8.99 15.56
CA TYR A 66 -0.17 -8.84 16.62
C TYR A 66 -0.74 -10.19 17.07
N GLN A 67 -0.74 -10.41 18.38
CA GLN A 67 -1.58 -11.41 19.02
C GLN A 67 -3.05 -10.97 18.92
N MET A 68 -3.29 -9.68 19.14
CA MET A 68 -4.59 -9.01 18.99
C MET A 68 -4.37 -7.63 18.36
N GLN A 69 -4.90 -7.43 17.15
CA GLN A 69 -4.77 -6.17 16.38
C GLN A 69 -5.86 -5.17 16.79
N TYR A 70 -7.12 -5.57 16.67
CA TYR A 70 -8.27 -4.78 17.10
C TYR A 70 -9.13 -5.57 18.07
N PRO A 71 -9.61 -4.97 19.19
CA PRO A 71 -10.61 -5.59 20.04
C PRO A 71 -11.90 -5.89 19.27
N LYS A 72 -12.57 -7.01 19.58
CA LYS A 72 -13.84 -7.39 18.94
C LYS A 72 -14.93 -6.32 19.08
N LEU A 73 -14.86 -5.51 20.15
CA LEU A 73 -15.79 -4.39 20.34
C LEU A 73 -15.66 -3.29 19.27
N LEU A 74 -14.44 -3.04 18.78
CA LEU A 74 -14.16 -2.02 17.75
C LEU A 74 -14.24 -2.60 16.34
N PHE A 75 -13.97 -3.88 16.17
CA PHE A 75 -13.97 -4.54 14.87
C PHE A 75 -14.66 -5.90 15.00
N LYS A 76 -15.94 -5.96 14.63
CA LYS A 76 -16.80 -7.14 14.80
C LYS A 76 -16.53 -8.26 13.79
N LYS A 77 -16.03 -7.91 12.59
CA LYS A 77 -15.75 -8.86 11.50
C LYS A 77 -14.51 -9.69 11.81
N GLU A 78 -14.41 -10.90 11.21
CA GLU A 78 -13.23 -11.76 11.33
C GLU A 78 -12.01 -11.07 10.67
N GLN A 79 -10.96 -10.90 11.46
CA GLN A 79 -9.74 -10.20 11.07
C GLN A 79 -8.70 -11.12 10.44
N ARG A 80 -8.89 -12.43 10.47
CA ARG A 80 -7.90 -13.42 10.04
C ARG A 80 -8.45 -14.32 8.95
N ASP A 81 -7.55 -14.71 8.05
CA ASP A 81 -7.78 -15.74 7.04
C ASP A 81 -6.58 -16.70 7.04
N TYR A 82 -6.86 -17.96 7.28
CA TYR A 82 -5.85 -19.02 7.36
C TYR A 82 -5.72 -19.81 6.06
N GLN A 83 -6.52 -19.51 5.05
CA GLN A 83 -6.56 -20.29 3.81
C GLN A 83 -5.40 -19.94 2.86
N ASN A 84 -5.02 -18.66 2.79
CA ASN A 84 -3.97 -18.25 1.89
C ASN A 84 -2.61 -18.09 2.58
N LYS A 85 -1.68 -18.99 2.24
CA LYS A 85 -0.29 -18.96 2.74
C LYS A 85 0.69 -18.18 1.84
N SER A 86 0.26 -17.65 0.70
CA SER A 86 1.15 -16.99 -0.27
C SER A 86 1.85 -15.76 0.33
N PHE A 87 1.20 -15.07 1.28
CA PHE A 87 1.76 -13.94 2.00
C PHE A 87 2.36 -14.30 3.36
N GLN A 88 2.44 -15.59 3.71
CA GLN A 88 2.96 -16.03 5.00
C GLN A 88 4.43 -15.66 5.13
N VAL A 89 4.79 -15.14 6.31
CA VAL A 89 6.15 -14.96 6.80
C VAL A 89 6.38 -16.04 7.85
N GLU A 90 7.17 -17.05 7.51
CA GLU A 90 7.29 -18.30 8.30
C GLU A 90 7.79 -18.08 9.72
N ASP A 91 8.72 -17.15 9.91
CA ASP A 91 9.39 -16.81 11.18
C ASP A 91 8.72 -15.63 11.91
N ALA A 92 7.54 -15.20 11.50
CA ALA A 92 6.80 -14.13 12.17
C ALA A 92 6.32 -14.56 13.56
N VAL A 93 6.49 -13.67 14.54
CA VAL A 93 6.04 -13.88 15.91
C VAL A 93 4.86 -12.95 16.23
N TYR A 94 3.83 -13.46 16.92
CA TYR A 94 2.60 -12.74 17.22
C TYR A 94 2.57 -12.34 18.68
N TRP A 95 3.31 -11.27 19.03
CA TRP A 95 3.52 -10.88 20.43
C TRP A 95 2.62 -9.76 20.90
N ILE A 96 2.26 -8.81 20.03
CA ILE A 96 1.66 -7.53 20.45
C ILE A 96 0.14 -7.67 20.63
N HIS A 97 -0.33 -7.35 21.84
CA HIS A 97 -1.72 -7.16 22.16
C HIS A 97 -1.99 -5.66 22.34
N THR A 98 -2.57 -5.00 21.33
CA THR A 98 -2.64 -3.53 21.22
C THR A 98 -3.36 -2.82 22.38
N ALA A 99 -4.29 -3.50 23.05
CA ALA A 99 -5.05 -2.96 24.16
C ALA A 99 -4.52 -3.35 25.56
N ASN A 100 -3.35 -4.03 25.64
CA ASN A 100 -2.77 -4.48 26.92
C ASN A 100 -1.41 -3.83 27.18
N PRO A 101 -1.32 -2.76 28.00
CA PRO A 101 -0.06 -2.06 28.25
C PRO A 101 1.04 -2.95 28.83
N PHE A 102 0.71 -3.90 29.70
CA PHE A 102 1.69 -4.83 30.29
C PHE A 102 2.27 -5.79 29.24
N ASN A 103 1.43 -6.26 28.30
CA ASN A 103 1.88 -7.05 27.17
C ASN A 103 2.83 -6.21 26.29
N ILE A 104 2.47 -4.97 25.96
CA ILE A 104 3.25 -4.07 25.12
C ILE A 104 4.64 -3.82 25.74
N LEU A 105 4.71 -3.56 27.05
CA LEU A 105 5.98 -3.39 27.78
C LEU A 105 6.86 -4.64 27.71
N ARG A 106 6.25 -5.84 27.85
CA ARG A 106 6.95 -7.13 27.73
C ARG A 106 7.46 -7.35 26.31
N CYS A 107 6.63 -7.01 25.29
CA CYS A 107 7.03 -7.07 23.90
C CYS A 107 8.20 -6.14 23.58
N ALA A 108 8.18 -4.92 24.07
CA ALA A 108 9.28 -3.98 23.90
C ALA A 108 10.62 -4.53 24.45
N LYS A 109 10.57 -5.21 25.62
CA LYS A 109 11.74 -5.89 26.19
C LYS A 109 12.25 -7.01 25.28
N LYS A 110 11.35 -7.82 24.73
CA LYS A 110 11.70 -8.90 23.78
C LYS A 110 12.31 -8.33 22.49
N ILE A 111 11.69 -7.27 21.90
CA ILE A 111 12.21 -6.60 20.70
C ILE A 111 13.61 -6.05 20.95
N ARG A 112 13.84 -5.40 22.10
CA ARG A 112 15.15 -4.88 22.45
C ARG A 112 16.21 -5.99 22.62
N ALA A 113 15.80 -7.16 23.11
CA ALA A 113 16.70 -8.31 23.27
C ALA A 113 17.12 -8.95 21.93
N LEU A 114 16.42 -8.66 20.83
CA LEU A 114 16.84 -9.02 19.47
C LEU A 114 18.02 -8.16 18.99
N ASN A 115 18.37 -7.10 19.72
CA ASN A 115 19.43 -6.15 19.39
C ASN A 115 19.35 -5.61 17.95
N PRO A 116 18.21 -4.99 17.55
CA PRO A 116 18.05 -4.48 16.19
C PRO A 116 18.84 -3.18 15.98
N ASP A 117 19.39 -3.02 14.77
CA ASP A 117 19.94 -1.75 14.29
C ASP A 117 18.84 -0.74 13.98
N TYR A 118 17.68 -1.22 13.50
CA TYR A 118 16.51 -0.41 13.17
C TYR A 118 15.23 -1.14 13.55
N VAL A 119 14.18 -0.35 13.85
CA VAL A 119 12.81 -0.85 13.98
C VAL A 119 11.94 -0.15 12.95
N ILE A 120 11.24 -0.93 12.10
CA ILE A 120 10.31 -0.42 11.11
C ILE A 120 8.89 -0.65 11.58
N PHE A 121 8.09 0.43 11.65
CA PHE A 121 6.67 0.38 11.98
C PHE A 121 5.82 0.58 10.73
N GLN A 122 4.79 -0.26 10.57
CA GLN A 122 3.73 0.00 9.63
C GLN A 122 2.71 0.96 10.26
N TRP A 123 2.51 2.12 9.67
CA TRP A 123 1.57 3.13 10.16
C TRP A 123 0.43 3.33 9.15
N TRP A 124 -0.83 3.15 9.61
CA TRP A 124 -2.00 3.35 8.76
C TRP A 124 -3.22 3.92 9.48
N HIS A 125 -3.25 3.87 10.82
CA HIS A 125 -4.41 4.35 11.58
C HIS A 125 -4.03 4.79 13.01
N PRO A 126 -4.52 5.96 13.47
CA PRO A 126 -4.20 6.49 14.79
C PRO A 126 -4.65 5.64 15.99
N TYR A 127 -5.50 4.64 15.79
CA TYR A 127 -5.83 3.65 16.80
C TYR A 127 -4.58 3.01 17.45
N PHE A 128 -3.52 2.81 16.65
CA PHE A 128 -2.27 2.21 17.13
C PHE A 128 -1.40 3.16 17.95
N ALA A 129 -1.76 4.44 18.03
CA ALA A 129 -0.91 5.45 18.65
C ALA A 129 -0.59 5.14 20.14
N PRO A 130 -1.53 4.74 21.01
CA PRO A 130 -1.20 4.40 22.39
C PRO A 130 -0.20 3.23 22.49
N CYS A 131 -0.40 2.18 21.69
CA CYS A 131 0.46 1.01 21.64
C CYS A 131 1.87 1.40 21.16
N TYR A 132 1.98 2.08 20.03
CA TYR A 132 3.26 2.48 19.43
C TYR A 132 4.01 3.46 20.33
N ARG A 133 3.31 4.37 20.98
CA ARG A 133 3.91 5.31 21.93
C ARG A 133 4.60 4.64 23.11
N ILE A 134 4.04 3.54 23.62
CA ILE A 134 4.66 2.74 24.69
C ILE A 134 5.88 2.01 24.14
N LEU A 135 5.80 1.39 22.94
CA LEU A 135 6.93 0.72 22.30
C LEU A 135 8.10 1.70 22.07
N GLU A 136 7.85 2.85 21.45
CA GLU A 136 8.85 3.91 21.22
C GLU A 136 9.55 4.34 22.50
N GLY A 137 8.77 4.53 23.56
CA GLY A 137 9.32 4.94 24.88
C GLY A 137 10.31 3.93 25.45
N ARG A 138 10.19 2.66 25.07
CA ARG A 138 11.06 1.55 25.54
C ARG A 138 12.16 1.18 24.55
N LEU A 139 12.03 1.60 23.29
CA LEU A 139 13.03 1.37 22.23
C LEU A 139 13.97 2.57 22.03
N LYS A 140 14.09 3.46 23.03
CA LYS A 140 15.00 4.61 22.99
C LYS A 140 16.42 4.19 22.61
N GLY A 141 17.06 4.98 21.76
CA GLY A 141 18.41 4.73 21.24
C GLY A 141 18.45 3.82 20.00
N ILE A 142 17.33 3.21 19.61
CA ILE A 142 17.21 2.47 18.37
C ILE A 142 16.47 3.35 17.37
N PRO A 143 17.01 3.61 16.17
CA PRO A 143 16.32 4.37 15.12
C PRO A 143 15.01 3.73 14.72
N LEU A 144 13.94 4.56 14.61
CA LEU A 144 12.60 4.14 14.27
C LEU A 144 12.23 4.67 12.87
N LEU A 145 11.93 3.77 11.95
CA LEU A 145 11.46 4.10 10.62
C LEU A 145 9.97 3.79 10.52
N PHE A 146 9.18 4.70 9.96
CA PHE A 146 7.75 4.53 9.75
C PHE A 146 7.43 4.41 8.26
N VAL A 147 6.74 3.32 7.88
CA VAL A 147 6.08 3.21 6.58
C VAL A 147 4.66 3.74 6.75
N CYS A 148 4.42 4.93 6.23
CA CYS A 148 3.15 5.61 6.33
C CYS A 148 2.26 5.26 5.13
N HIS A 149 1.34 4.32 5.32
CA HIS A 149 0.33 4.00 4.30
C HIS A 149 -0.69 5.13 4.15
N ASN A 150 -0.98 5.82 5.24
CA ASN A 150 -1.68 7.08 5.32
C ASN A 150 -1.13 7.83 6.53
N VAL A 151 -0.76 9.08 6.39
CA VAL A 151 -0.38 9.91 7.55
C VAL A 151 -1.61 10.19 8.41
N PHE A 152 -2.70 10.56 7.78
CA PHE A 152 -4.01 10.69 8.40
C PHE A 152 -5.02 9.70 7.82
N PRO A 153 -6.02 9.23 8.62
CA PRO A 153 -7.04 8.33 8.10
C PRO A 153 -7.93 9.02 7.06
N HIS A 154 -8.47 8.27 6.09
CA HIS A 154 -9.43 8.78 5.10
C HIS A 154 -10.71 9.31 5.78
N GLU A 155 -11.22 8.57 6.77
CA GLU A 155 -12.33 8.97 7.61
C GLU A 155 -11.77 9.66 8.86
N ARG A 156 -11.80 11.00 8.85
CA ARG A 156 -11.26 11.85 9.93
C ARG A 156 -12.13 11.76 11.17
N PHE A 157 -11.51 11.76 12.34
CA PHE A 157 -12.19 11.77 13.62
C PHE A 157 -11.52 12.72 14.62
N PRO A 158 -12.22 13.17 15.68
CA PRO A 158 -11.64 14.02 16.71
C PRO A 158 -10.38 13.39 17.31
N MET A 159 -9.31 14.18 17.46
CA MET A 159 -7.99 13.77 17.99
C MET A 159 -7.09 12.95 17.07
N ASP A 160 -7.51 12.54 15.88
CA ASP A 160 -6.68 11.79 14.95
C ASP A 160 -5.31 12.47 14.71
N ARG A 161 -5.30 13.79 14.49
CA ARG A 161 -4.08 14.60 14.30
C ARG A 161 -3.18 14.59 15.55
N LYS A 162 -3.76 14.67 16.75
CA LYS A 162 -2.99 14.64 18.00
C LYS A 162 -2.33 13.28 18.21
N LEU A 163 -3.08 12.20 17.98
CA LEU A 163 -2.61 10.83 18.08
C LEU A 163 -1.50 10.53 17.05
N THR A 164 -1.70 10.90 15.80
CA THR A 164 -0.70 10.77 14.75
C THR A 164 0.59 11.52 15.12
N LYS A 165 0.47 12.78 15.53
CA LYS A 165 1.62 13.60 15.94
C LYS A 165 2.36 13.03 17.14
N MET A 166 1.64 12.42 18.10
CA MET A 166 2.23 11.81 19.30
C MET A 166 3.22 10.70 18.94
N VAL A 167 2.95 9.93 17.89
CA VAL A 167 3.79 8.84 17.40
C VAL A 167 4.82 9.36 16.38
N LEU A 168 4.39 9.88 15.25
CA LEU A 168 5.30 10.15 14.13
C LEU A 168 6.42 11.16 14.46
N ARG A 169 6.23 12.07 15.43
CA ARG A 169 7.30 12.96 15.88
C ARG A 169 8.53 12.27 16.47
N LYS A 170 8.45 10.98 16.77
CA LYS A 170 9.56 10.18 17.31
C LYS A 170 10.27 9.35 16.25
N GLY A 171 9.75 9.36 15.02
CA GLY A 171 10.38 8.69 13.90
C GLY A 171 11.74 9.30 13.53
N SER A 172 12.69 8.44 13.23
CA SER A 172 14.01 8.82 12.71
C SER A 172 13.96 9.02 11.20
N ALA A 173 13.13 8.23 10.50
CA ALA A 173 12.88 8.37 9.07
C ALA A 173 11.49 7.85 8.68
N PHE A 174 11.05 8.19 7.47
CA PHE A 174 9.70 7.89 6.99
C PHE A 174 9.71 7.47 5.53
N ILE A 175 8.80 6.55 5.20
CA ILE A 175 8.41 6.23 3.83
C ILE A 175 6.96 6.69 3.67
N THR A 176 6.68 7.49 2.64
CA THR A 176 5.33 7.86 2.23
C THR A 176 5.06 7.33 0.82
N HIS A 177 3.79 7.12 0.47
CA HIS A 177 3.41 6.54 -0.82
C HIS A 177 2.78 7.55 -1.77
N SER A 178 2.59 8.79 -1.33
CA SER A 178 2.09 9.89 -2.15
C SER A 178 2.66 11.21 -1.71
N LYS A 179 2.59 12.20 -2.62
CA LYS A 179 2.98 13.58 -2.30
C LYS A 179 2.09 14.18 -1.20
N ILE A 180 0.80 13.83 -1.19
CA ILE A 180 -0.14 14.29 -0.15
C ILE A 180 0.30 13.78 1.22
N ASP A 181 0.63 12.50 1.36
CA ASP A 181 1.15 11.95 2.62
C ASP A 181 2.47 12.60 3.04
N ALA A 182 3.35 12.90 2.09
CA ALA A 182 4.60 13.61 2.38
C ALA A 182 4.35 15.04 2.88
N ASP A 183 3.40 15.76 2.30
CA ASP A 183 3.04 17.10 2.72
C ASP A 183 2.30 17.08 4.08
N ASP A 184 1.43 16.11 4.31
CA ASP A 184 0.80 15.89 5.61
C ASP A 184 1.84 15.59 6.70
N LEU A 185 2.84 14.75 6.41
CA LEU A 185 3.94 14.43 7.32
C LEU A 185 4.69 15.69 7.76
N LYS A 186 5.02 16.60 6.83
CA LYS A 186 5.71 17.87 7.11
C LYS A 186 4.89 18.80 8.03
N THR A 187 3.56 18.65 8.06
CA THR A 187 2.71 19.43 8.98
C THR A 187 2.85 19.00 10.44
N ILE A 188 3.41 17.81 10.71
CA ILE A 188 3.49 17.23 12.06
C ILE A 188 4.91 16.90 12.51
N VAL A 189 5.84 16.69 11.58
CA VAL A 189 7.27 16.44 11.85
C VAL A 189 8.08 17.57 11.22
N SER A 190 8.86 18.28 12.02
CA SER A 190 9.75 19.31 11.53
C SER A 190 10.99 18.67 10.91
N ASP A 191 11.33 19.04 9.67
CA ASP A 191 12.49 18.56 8.92
C ASP A 191 12.63 17.00 8.92
N PRO A 192 11.62 16.25 8.42
CA PRO A 192 11.66 14.81 8.44
C PRO A 192 12.69 14.28 7.43
N ILE A 193 13.45 13.25 7.82
CA ILE A 193 14.17 12.40 6.86
C ILE A 193 13.12 11.49 6.24
N TYR A 194 12.81 11.65 4.96
CA TYR A 194 11.80 10.83 4.30
C TYR A 194 12.13 10.55 2.83
N GLU A 195 11.50 9.53 2.31
CA GLU A 195 11.42 9.20 0.88
C GLU A 195 9.96 8.99 0.51
N THR A 196 9.56 9.50 -0.66
CA THR A 196 8.26 9.19 -1.24
C THR A 196 8.45 8.21 -2.39
N THR A 197 7.75 7.09 -2.33
CA THR A 197 7.77 6.06 -3.36
C THR A 197 6.37 5.51 -3.57
N VAL A 198 6.01 5.21 -4.81
CA VAL A 198 4.73 4.56 -5.11
C VAL A 198 4.65 3.18 -4.45
N LEU A 199 3.43 2.71 -4.18
CA LEU A 199 3.23 1.34 -3.69
C LEU A 199 3.80 0.34 -4.71
N PRO A 200 4.56 -0.68 -4.27
CA PRO A 200 4.97 -1.76 -5.15
C PRO A 200 3.79 -2.60 -5.65
N THR A 201 3.96 -3.29 -6.77
CA THR A 201 2.93 -4.19 -7.32
C THR A 201 2.71 -5.40 -6.42
N TYR A 202 1.48 -5.93 -6.47
CA TYR A 202 1.06 -7.11 -5.72
C TYR A 202 1.04 -8.35 -6.63
N ASN A 203 2.16 -8.68 -7.26
CA ASN A 203 2.31 -9.85 -8.14
C ASN A 203 2.00 -11.18 -7.43
N ALA A 204 2.03 -11.22 -6.10
CA ALA A 204 1.72 -12.39 -5.30
C ALA A 204 0.26 -12.88 -5.43
N PHE A 205 -0.63 -12.08 -6.00
CA PHE A 205 -1.98 -12.52 -6.35
C PHE A 205 -2.04 -13.30 -7.67
N ARG A 206 -1.00 -13.25 -8.50
CA ARG A 206 -0.88 -14.05 -9.72
C ARG A 206 -0.32 -15.43 -9.37
N ILE A 207 -1.15 -16.24 -8.71
CA ILE A 207 -0.73 -17.50 -8.07
C ILE A 207 -0.56 -18.64 -9.08
N ARG A 208 -1.51 -18.77 -10.02
CA ARG A 208 -1.57 -19.83 -11.03
C ARG A 208 -1.11 -19.35 -12.41
N GLY A 209 -1.10 -18.05 -12.63
CA GLY A 209 -0.76 -17.43 -13.91
C GLY A 209 -1.78 -17.76 -15.01
N ILE A 210 -3.07 -17.81 -14.65
CA ILE A 210 -4.15 -18.12 -15.59
C ILE A 210 -4.30 -17.03 -16.66
N SER A 211 -4.72 -17.46 -17.85
CA SER A 211 -5.03 -16.58 -18.96
C SER A 211 -6.35 -15.81 -18.75
N LYS A 212 -6.61 -14.84 -19.61
CA LYS A 212 -7.88 -14.09 -19.63
C LYS A 212 -9.07 -15.00 -19.89
N GLU A 213 -8.90 -15.95 -20.82
CA GLU A 213 -9.91 -16.94 -21.19
C GLU A 213 -10.21 -17.90 -20.06
N GLU A 214 -9.19 -18.39 -19.37
CA GLU A 214 -9.35 -19.25 -18.18
C GLU A 214 -10.06 -18.49 -17.07
N GLY A 215 -9.66 -17.24 -16.79
CA GLY A 215 -10.31 -16.39 -15.81
C GLY A 215 -11.79 -16.17 -16.13
N ARG A 216 -12.14 -15.87 -17.40
CA ARG A 216 -13.53 -15.73 -17.87
C ARG A 216 -14.34 -17.01 -17.71
N THR A 217 -13.75 -18.15 -18.01
CA THR A 217 -14.40 -19.46 -17.82
C THR A 217 -14.72 -19.68 -16.34
N GLU A 218 -13.79 -19.40 -15.44
CA GLU A 218 -14.00 -19.57 -14.00
C GLU A 218 -15.09 -18.65 -13.41
N ILE A 219 -15.24 -17.44 -13.95
CA ILE A 219 -16.31 -16.53 -13.53
C ILE A 219 -17.58 -16.67 -14.37
N GLN A 220 -17.64 -17.65 -15.29
CA GLN A 220 -18.77 -17.91 -16.18
C GLN A 220 -19.16 -16.71 -17.07
N MET A 221 -18.18 -15.95 -17.52
CA MET A 221 -18.38 -14.82 -18.44
C MET A 221 -18.19 -15.28 -19.88
N ALA A 222 -19.10 -14.90 -20.76
CA ALA A 222 -19.01 -15.22 -22.18
C ALA A 222 -17.79 -14.56 -22.84
N PRO A 223 -17.12 -15.24 -23.79
CA PRO A 223 -15.86 -14.73 -24.39
C PRO A 223 -15.98 -13.38 -25.09
N GLU A 224 -17.13 -13.12 -25.70
CA GLU A 224 -17.43 -11.88 -26.44
C GLU A 224 -17.65 -10.65 -25.54
N LYS A 225 -17.95 -10.87 -24.25
CA LYS A 225 -18.21 -9.79 -23.30
C LYS A 225 -16.95 -9.01 -22.98
N LYS A 226 -17.12 -7.73 -22.68
CA LYS A 226 -16.09 -6.80 -22.23
C LYS A 226 -16.29 -6.49 -20.76
N MET A 227 -15.30 -6.79 -19.94
CA MET A 227 -15.41 -6.73 -18.49
C MET A 227 -14.74 -5.48 -17.92
N LEU A 228 -15.55 -4.59 -17.35
CA LEU A 228 -15.08 -3.59 -16.39
C LEU A 228 -15.02 -4.24 -15.01
N LEU A 229 -13.93 -4.03 -14.27
CA LEU A 229 -13.77 -4.53 -12.91
C LEU A 229 -13.68 -3.38 -11.91
N PHE A 230 -14.60 -3.38 -10.94
CA PHE A 230 -14.46 -2.66 -9.68
C PHE A 230 -14.17 -3.67 -8.56
N PHE A 231 -13.09 -3.46 -7.79
CA PHE A 231 -12.62 -4.44 -6.80
C PHE A 231 -12.34 -3.83 -5.43
N GLY A 232 -12.63 -4.61 -4.36
CA GLY A 232 -12.23 -4.34 -2.97
C GLY A 232 -13.39 -3.91 -2.08
N LEU A 233 -13.07 -3.47 -0.85
CA LEU A 233 -14.11 -3.02 0.11
C LEU A 233 -14.93 -1.90 -0.52
N ILE A 234 -16.26 -2.03 -0.48
CA ILE A 234 -17.17 -1.01 -0.97
C ILE A 234 -17.36 0.01 0.16
N ARG A 235 -16.96 1.25 -0.10
CA ARG A 235 -17.03 2.38 0.80
C ARG A 235 -17.45 3.61 0.00
N GLU A 236 -18.11 4.56 0.64
CA GLU A 236 -18.60 5.76 -0.02
C GLU A 236 -17.50 6.49 -0.79
N TYR A 237 -16.35 6.70 -0.16
CA TYR A 237 -15.22 7.41 -0.78
C TYR A 237 -14.63 6.71 -2.03
N LYS A 238 -14.93 5.42 -2.25
CA LYS A 238 -14.51 4.68 -3.45
C LYS A 238 -15.42 4.95 -4.65
N GLY A 239 -16.52 5.65 -4.47
CA GLY A 239 -17.29 6.25 -5.54
C GLY A 239 -17.97 5.28 -6.52
N LEU A 240 -18.18 4.00 -6.14
CA LEU A 240 -18.85 3.02 -7.01
C LEU A 240 -20.14 3.54 -7.60
N LYS A 241 -20.91 4.35 -6.85
CA LYS A 241 -22.16 4.99 -7.32
C LYS A 241 -21.99 5.80 -8.62
N HIS A 242 -20.79 6.39 -8.84
CA HIS A 242 -20.53 7.18 -10.06
C HIS A 242 -20.30 6.27 -11.26
N LEU A 243 -19.63 5.12 -11.08
CA LEU A 243 -19.48 4.12 -12.14
C LEU A 243 -20.83 3.47 -12.47
N VAL A 244 -21.65 3.15 -11.46
CA VAL A 244 -23.02 2.63 -11.67
C VAL A 244 -23.83 3.61 -12.55
N ARG A 245 -23.76 4.91 -12.25
CA ARG A 245 -24.47 5.95 -13.04
C ARG A 245 -23.89 6.18 -14.43
N ALA A 246 -22.65 5.78 -14.68
CA ALA A 246 -22.01 5.85 -16.00
C ALA A 246 -22.46 4.71 -16.94
N MET A 247 -22.91 3.58 -16.39
CA MET A 247 -23.21 2.37 -17.17
C MET A 247 -24.27 2.55 -18.24
N PRO A 248 -25.38 3.31 -18.07
CA PRO A 248 -26.34 3.51 -19.15
C PRO A 248 -25.73 4.09 -20.43
N GLU A 249 -24.83 5.06 -20.33
CA GLU A 249 -24.12 5.65 -21.46
C GLU A 249 -23.10 4.66 -22.07
N ILE A 250 -22.37 3.92 -21.21
CA ILE A 250 -21.41 2.91 -21.63
C ILE A 250 -22.10 1.77 -22.41
N THR A 251 -23.20 1.24 -21.90
CA THR A 251 -23.93 0.13 -22.54
C THR A 251 -24.73 0.57 -23.78
N ALA A 252 -25.15 1.84 -23.86
CA ALA A 252 -25.71 2.41 -25.06
C ALA A 252 -24.68 2.50 -26.21
N TYR A 253 -23.40 2.70 -25.88
CA TYR A 253 -22.32 2.65 -26.87
C TYR A 253 -22.02 1.20 -27.29
N ASP A 254 -21.88 0.28 -26.31
CA ASP A 254 -21.56 -1.11 -26.61
C ASP A 254 -22.25 -2.04 -25.56
N PRO A 255 -23.30 -2.79 -26.00
CA PRO A 255 -24.05 -3.67 -25.11
C PRO A 255 -23.29 -4.92 -24.66
N GLU A 256 -22.09 -5.18 -25.18
CA GLU A 256 -21.24 -6.26 -24.71
C GLU A 256 -20.42 -5.86 -23.48
N ILE A 257 -20.46 -4.59 -23.03
CA ILE A 257 -19.77 -4.15 -21.85
C ILE A 257 -20.57 -4.47 -20.58
N GLU A 258 -19.94 -5.17 -19.65
CA GLU A 258 -20.51 -5.56 -18.35
C GLU A 258 -19.62 -5.09 -17.21
N LEU A 259 -20.25 -4.73 -16.08
CA LEU A 259 -19.55 -4.32 -14.86
C LEU A 259 -19.57 -5.43 -13.82
N MET A 260 -18.40 -5.96 -13.51
CA MET A 260 -18.17 -6.86 -12.39
C MET A 260 -17.79 -6.05 -11.15
N VAL A 261 -18.64 -6.06 -10.14
CA VAL A 261 -18.39 -5.46 -8.83
C VAL A 261 -18.04 -6.56 -7.85
N VAL A 262 -16.80 -6.58 -7.40
CA VAL A 262 -16.28 -7.66 -6.54
C VAL A 262 -15.79 -7.08 -5.23
N GLY A 263 -16.45 -7.41 -4.12
CA GLY A 263 -15.98 -6.92 -2.82
C GLY A 263 -17.03 -6.91 -1.72
N GLU A 264 -16.59 -6.52 -0.53
CA GLU A 264 -17.39 -6.55 0.68
C GLU A 264 -18.05 -5.20 0.92
N PHE A 265 -19.39 -5.20 1.05
CA PHE A 265 -20.19 -4.04 1.47
C PHE A 265 -20.01 -3.79 2.97
N GLY A 266 -20.15 -2.54 3.39
CA GLY A 266 -20.09 -2.14 4.78
C GLY A 266 -21.22 -2.74 5.63
N SER A 267 -22.43 -2.82 5.04
CA SER A 267 -23.63 -3.41 5.65
C SER A 267 -24.58 -3.95 4.56
N GLU A 268 -25.59 -4.72 4.97
CA GLU A 268 -26.65 -5.19 4.06
C GLU A 268 -27.54 -4.04 3.57
N GLU A 269 -27.70 -2.98 4.37
CA GLU A 269 -28.43 -1.77 3.96
C GLU A 269 -27.69 -1.07 2.82
N GLU A 270 -26.36 -0.89 2.92
CA GLU A 270 -25.54 -0.31 1.86
C GLU A 270 -25.62 -1.16 0.58
N ARG A 271 -25.63 -2.48 0.70
CA ARG A 271 -25.82 -3.39 -0.42
C ARG A 271 -27.16 -3.17 -1.10
N ALA A 272 -28.25 -3.12 -0.33
CA ALA A 272 -29.60 -2.89 -0.84
C ALA A 272 -29.72 -1.52 -1.54
N GLU A 273 -29.05 -0.48 -1.04
CA GLU A 273 -29.00 0.83 -1.69
C GLU A 273 -28.32 0.76 -3.06
N TYR A 274 -27.21 0.02 -3.18
CA TYR A 274 -26.55 -0.18 -4.48
C TYR A 274 -27.40 -1.04 -5.44
N GLU A 275 -28.06 -2.08 -4.97
CA GLU A 275 -28.98 -2.89 -5.77
C GLU A 275 -30.14 -2.03 -6.31
N ALA A 276 -30.73 -1.19 -5.46
CA ALA A 276 -31.77 -0.24 -5.87
C ALA A 276 -31.24 0.79 -6.90
N LEU A 277 -30.02 1.31 -6.68
CA LEU A 277 -29.39 2.24 -7.62
C LEU A 277 -29.16 1.57 -8.98
N ILE A 278 -28.69 0.33 -9.02
CA ILE A 278 -28.48 -0.45 -10.25
C ILE A 278 -29.81 -0.65 -10.98
N GLN A 279 -30.87 -1.06 -10.27
CA GLN A 279 -32.20 -1.21 -10.87
C GLN A 279 -32.70 0.10 -11.49
N SER A 280 -32.43 1.24 -10.85
CA SER A 280 -32.86 2.55 -11.36
C SER A 280 -32.14 2.98 -12.64
N THR A 281 -31.04 2.34 -13.01
CA THR A 281 -30.31 2.64 -14.26
C THR A 281 -31.00 2.13 -15.51
N GLY A 282 -31.87 1.13 -15.40
CA GLY A 282 -32.52 0.46 -16.53
C GLY A 282 -31.61 -0.49 -17.33
N VAL A 283 -30.36 -0.73 -16.85
CA VAL A 283 -29.39 -1.63 -17.51
C VAL A 283 -28.84 -2.65 -16.52
N SER A 284 -29.67 -3.10 -15.58
CA SER A 284 -29.29 -3.99 -14.50
C SER A 284 -28.68 -5.32 -14.97
N ASP A 285 -29.04 -5.80 -16.16
CA ASP A 285 -28.53 -7.05 -16.72
C ASP A 285 -27.04 -6.98 -17.10
N HIS A 286 -26.44 -5.77 -17.11
CA HIS A 286 -25.02 -5.55 -17.33
C HIS A 286 -24.19 -5.50 -16.06
N PHE A 287 -24.77 -5.85 -14.89
CA PHE A 287 -24.08 -5.81 -13.61
C PHE A 287 -23.97 -7.20 -12.98
N HIS A 288 -22.78 -7.50 -12.47
CA HIS A 288 -22.51 -8.70 -11.67
C HIS A 288 -22.00 -8.26 -10.30
N LEU A 289 -22.78 -8.50 -9.24
CA LEU A 289 -22.40 -8.19 -7.87
C LEU A 289 -21.92 -9.44 -7.13
N ILE A 290 -20.63 -9.51 -6.87
CA ILE A 290 -20.01 -10.56 -6.07
C ILE A 290 -19.72 -9.96 -4.68
N GLY A 291 -20.70 -10.11 -3.78
CA GLY A 291 -20.61 -9.58 -2.41
C GLY A 291 -19.80 -10.48 -1.49
N GLY A 292 -19.14 -9.86 -0.50
CA GLY A 292 -18.41 -10.55 0.55
C GLY A 292 -16.89 -10.43 0.42
N TYR A 293 -16.20 -11.01 1.41
CA TYR A 293 -14.74 -11.10 1.38
C TYR A 293 -14.31 -12.08 0.29
N VAL A 294 -13.44 -11.63 -0.60
CA VAL A 294 -12.83 -12.46 -1.65
C VAL A 294 -11.52 -13.04 -1.10
N PRO A 295 -11.41 -14.36 -0.93
CA PRO A 295 -10.15 -14.99 -0.56
C PRO A 295 -9.06 -14.67 -1.57
N ASP A 296 -7.81 -14.50 -1.09
CA ASP A 296 -6.70 -14.05 -1.94
C ASP A 296 -6.45 -14.97 -3.15
N GLN A 297 -6.68 -16.28 -3.02
CA GLN A 297 -6.57 -17.25 -4.12
C GLN A 297 -7.65 -17.09 -5.21
N GLU A 298 -8.75 -16.42 -4.89
CA GLU A 298 -9.84 -16.15 -5.83
C GLU A 298 -9.67 -14.82 -6.57
N VAL A 299 -8.74 -13.96 -6.11
CA VAL A 299 -8.51 -12.63 -6.70
C VAL A 299 -8.05 -12.75 -8.15
N GLU A 300 -7.17 -13.73 -8.42
CA GLU A 300 -6.55 -13.94 -9.73
C GLU A 300 -7.56 -14.02 -10.87
N LYS A 301 -8.64 -14.80 -10.72
CA LYS A 301 -9.62 -15.02 -11.79
C LYS A 301 -10.32 -13.74 -12.23
N TYR A 302 -10.61 -12.81 -11.30
CA TYR A 302 -11.28 -11.55 -11.62
C TYR A 302 -10.35 -10.60 -12.37
N PHE A 303 -9.10 -10.45 -11.89
CA PHE A 303 -8.13 -9.59 -12.56
C PHE A 303 -7.65 -10.16 -13.89
N ALA A 304 -7.48 -11.48 -14.00
CA ALA A 304 -7.13 -12.12 -15.26
C ALA A 304 -8.23 -11.88 -16.30
N ALA A 305 -9.51 -12.09 -15.94
CA ALA A 305 -10.67 -11.93 -16.82
C ALA A 305 -10.91 -10.48 -17.30
N ALA A 306 -10.52 -9.48 -16.51
CA ALA A 306 -10.84 -8.07 -16.76
C ALA A 306 -10.18 -7.52 -18.03
N ASP A 307 -10.91 -6.63 -18.73
CA ASP A 307 -10.37 -5.80 -19.80
C ASP A 307 -9.84 -4.47 -19.25
N LEU A 308 -10.53 -3.93 -18.25
CA LEU A 308 -10.23 -2.62 -17.69
C LEU A 308 -10.65 -2.56 -16.22
N VAL A 309 -9.80 -2.03 -15.36
CA VAL A 309 -10.12 -1.78 -13.96
C VAL A 309 -10.54 -0.33 -13.80
N VAL A 310 -11.65 -0.07 -13.08
CA VAL A 310 -12.17 1.29 -12.90
C VAL A 310 -12.26 1.60 -11.41
N LEU A 311 -11.55 2.65 -10.97
CA LEU A 311 -11.45 3.10 -9.58
C LEU A 311 -11.95 4.54 -9.47
N PRO A 312 -13.27 4.77 -9.37
CA PRO A 312 -13.92 6.09 -9.46
C PRO A 312 -13.90 6.83 -8.10
N TYR A 313 -12.77 6.80 -7.41
CA TYR A 313 -12.66 7.26 -6.03
C TYR A 313 -12.97 8.75 -5.87
N GLU A 314 -13.63 9.11 -4.78
CA GLU A 314 -13.87 10.51 -4.38
C GLU A 314 -12.71 11.05 -3.55
N SER A 315 -11.97 10.17 -2.89
CA SER A 315 -10.79 10.49 -2.08
C SER A 315 -9.87 9.28 -1.99
N ALA A 316 -8.58 9.50 -2.09
CA ALA A 316 -7.56 8.47 -1.89
C ALA A 316 -6.21 9.10 -1.53
N THR A 317 -5.36 8.39 -0.80
CA THR A 317 -3.92 8.66 -0.74
C THR A 317 -3.20 7.78 -1.76
N GLN A 318 -3.51 6.49 -1.76
CA GLN A 318 -3.02 5.48 -2.72
C GLN A 318 -4.07 4.40 -2.94
N SER A 319 -3.84 3.52 -3.93
CA SER A 319 -4.70 2.37 -4.17
C SER A 319 -3.88 1.09 -4.36
N ALA A 320 -4.01 0.16 -3.41
CA ALA A 320 -3.47 -1.19 -3.57
C ALA A 320 -4.15 -1.92 -4.75
N VAL A 321 -5.42 -1.61 -5.05
CA VAL A 321 -6.15 -2.23 -6.17
C VAL A 321 -5.53 -1.84 -7.51
N ALA A 322 -5.07 -0.59 -7.68
CA ALA A 322 -4.33 -0.18 -8.88
C ALA A 322 -3.02 -0.99 -9.03
N GLN A 323 -2.34 -1.26 -7.92
CA GLN A 323 -1.11 -2.07 -7.93
C GLN A 323 -1.37 -3.56 -8.17
N ILE A 324 -2.52 -4.09 -7.73
CA ILE A 324 -2.96 -5.43 -8.11
C ILE A 324 -3.22 -5.46 -9.63
N ALA A 325 -3.99 -4.50 -10.16
CA ALA A 325 -4.26 -4.40 -11.59
C ALA A 325 -2.96 -4.38 -12.43
N TYR A 326 -1.98 -3.59 -12.00
CA TYR A 326 -0.67 -3.52 -12.67
C TYR A 326 0.12 -4.83 -12.55
N GLY A 327 -0.02 -5.58 -11.45
CA GLY A 327 0.52 -6.93 -11.32
C GLY A 327 -0.07 -7.93 -12.34
N PHE A 328 -1.27 -7.65 -12.85
CA PHE A 328 -1.93 -8.38 -13.94
C PHE A 328 -1.82 -7.66 -15.30
N GLU A 329 -1.00 -6.63 -15.39
CA GLU A 329 -0.78 -5.83 -16.61
C GLU A 329 -2.08 -5.18 -17.13
N LYS A 330 -3.05 -4.93 -16.23
CA LYS A 330 -4.35 -4.36 -16.62
C LYS A 330 -4.31 -2.83 -16.56
N PRO A 331 -4.80 -2.17 -17.63
CA PRO A 331 -5.03 -0.73 -17.62
C PRO A 331 -6.05 -0.32 -16.57
N VAL A 332 -5.91 0.92 -16.07
CA VAL A 332 -6.78 1.42 -14.99
C VAL A 332 -7.33 2.79 -15.31
N ILE A 333 -8.64 2.99 -15.16
CA ILE A 333 -9.23 4.33 -15.09
C ILE A 333 -9.31 4.73 -13.63
N VAL A 334 -8.75 5.89 -13.29
CA VAL A 334 -8.78 6.48 -11.95
C VAL A 334 -9.34 7.89 -12.00
N THR A 335 -9.78 8.37 -10.86
CA THR A 335 -10.11 9.79 -10.69
C THR A 335 -8.89 10.60 -10.29
N ASN A 336 -8.92 11.90 -10.57
CA ASN A 336 -7.89 12.87 -10.22
C ASN A 336 -7.96 13.23 -8.72
N VAL A 337 -7.71 12.22 -7.86
CA VAL A 337 -7.67 12.38 -6.40
C VAL A 337 -6.42 11.78 -5.80
N GLY A 338 -5.87 12.45 -4.82
CA GLY A 338 -4.75 11.96 -4.03
C GLY A 338 -3.53 11.58 -4.86
N GLY A 339 -2.96 10.41 -4.58
CA GLY A 339 -1.82 9.85 -5.28
C GLY A 339 -2.18 8.99 -6.50
N LEU A 340 -3.45 8.86 -6.88
CA LEU A 340 -3.85 8.02 -8.02
C LEU A 340 -3.23 8.52 -9.34
N PRO A 341 -3.20 9.84 -9.66
CA PRO A 341 -2.53 10.34 -10.86
C PRO A 341 -0.99 10.19 -10.83
N GLU A 342 -0.41 9.94 -9.67
CA GLU A 342 1.03 9.65 -9.56
C GLU A 342 1.36 8.23 -10.06
N VAL A 343 0.37 7.33 -10.04
CA VAL A 343 0.47 5.93 -10.48
C VAL A 343 0.02 5.79 -11.92
N VAL A 344 -1.21 6.21 -12.24
CA VAL A 344 -1.79 6.04 -13.58
C VAL A 344 -1.35 7.20 -14.48
N ARG A 345 -0.61 6.89 -15.54
CA ARG A 345 -0.24 7.87 -16.55
C ARG A 345 -1.33 8.02 -17.58
N ASP A 346 -1.97 9.20 -17.55
CA ASP A 346 -3.08 9.52 -18.45
C ASP A 346 -2.70 9.33 -19.93
N GLY A 347 -3.53 8.58 -20.65
CA GLY A 347 -3.33 8.25 -22.07
C GLY A 347 -2.21 7.23 -22.35
N LYS A 348 -1.60 6.62 -21.29
CA LYS A 348 -0.55 5.59 -21.44
C LYS A 348 -0.86 4.29 -20.72
N THR A 349 -1.07 4.34 -19.42
CA THR A 349 -1.36 3.14 -18.62
C THR A 349 -2.82 3.07 -18.20
N GLY A 350 -3.61 4.04 -18.63
CA GLY A 350 -5.02 4.20 -18.35
C GLY A 350 -5.46 5.64 -18.59
N TYR A 351 -6.56 6.03 -17.93
CA TYR A 351 -7.05 7.40 -17.97
C TYR A 351 -7.24 7.97 -16.57
N VAL A 352 -7.07 9.29 -16.44
CA VAL A 352 -7.34 10.06 -15.22
C VAL A 352 -8.51 10.97 -15.48
N VAL A 353 -9.61 10.81 -14.74
CA VAL A 353 -10.86 11.57 -14.95
C VAL A 353 -11.22 12.38 -13.71
N GLU A 354 -12.10 13.37 -13.87
CA GLU A 354 -12.57 14.17 -12.73
C GLU A 354 -13.44 13.33 -11.78
N PRO A 355 -13.25 13.46 -10.45
CA PRO A 355 -14.05 12.75 -9.48
C PRO A 355 -15.52 13.20 -9.49
N LYS A 356 -16.43 12.31 -9.07
CA LYS A 356 -17.88 12.56 -8.98
C LYS A 356 -18.52 12.93 -10.32
N ASN A 357 -17.90 12.51 -11.42
CA ASN A 357 -18.35 12.81 -12.78
C ASN A 357 -18.63 11.51 -13.57
N PRO A 358 -19.86 10.96 -13.53
CA PRO A 358 -20.22 9.76 -14.27
C PRO A 358 -19.99 9.89 -15.79
N ALA A 359 -20.25 11.08 -16.38
CA ALA A 359 -20.05 11.30 -17.81
C ALA A 359 -18.57 11.20 -18.21
N ALA A 360 -17.66 11.76 -17.41
CA ALA A 360 -16.22 11.64 -17.66
C ALA A 360 -15.73 10.19 -17.54
N ILE A 361 -16.31 9.39 -16.61
CA ILE A 361 -16.03 7.97 -16.50
C ILE A 361 -16.52 7.24 -17.75
N ALA A 362 -17.77 7.51 -18.20
CA ALA A 362 -18.33 6.90 -19.40
C ALA A 362 -17.49 7.23 -20.65
N GLU A 363 -17.13 8.50 -20.84
CA GLU A 363 -16.30 8.94 -21.96
C GLU A 363 -14.96 8.20 -21.99
N ALA A 364 -14.27 8.08 -20.84
CA ALA A 364 -12.98 7.39 -20.74
C ALA A 364 -13.10 5.89 -21.06
N VAL A 365 -14.13 5.21 -20.57
CA VAL A 365 -14.40 3.79 -20.88
C VAL A 365 -14.71 3.63 -22.38
N ILE A 366 -15.62 4.45 -22.94
CA ILE A 366 -15.98 4.41 -24.35
C ILE A 366 -14.76 4.68 -25.23
N ARG A 367 -13.95 5.67 -24.88
CA ARG A 367 -12.71 5.99 -25.59
C ARG A 367 -11.73 4.82 -25.57
N TYR A 368 -11.55 4.16 -24.42
CA TYR A 368 -10.67 3.00 -24.29
C TYR A 368 -11.03 1.89 -25.27
N PHE A 369 -12.30 1.51 -25.36
CA PHE A 369 -12.76 0.45 -26.27
C PHE A 369 -12.81 0.92 -27.73
N ARG A 370 -13.27 2.13 -27.99
CA ARG A 370 -13.32 2.70 -29.35
C ARG A 370 -11.94 2.78 -30.00
N GLU A 371 -10.93 3.15 -29.23
CA GLU A 371 -9.56 3.30 -29.70
C GLU A 371 -8.73 1.99 -29.55
N ASN A 372 -9.34 0.91 -29.07
CA ASN A 372 -8.71 -0.40 -28.87
C ASN A 372 -7.39 -0.33 -28.08
N ARG A 373 -7.40 0.35 -26.90
CA ARG A 373 -6.20 0.69 -26.14
C ARG A 373 -5.64 -0.45 -25.28
N GLU A 374 -6.29 -1.62 -25.19
CA GLU A 374 -5.89 -2.69 -24.26
C GLU A 374 -4.43 -3.10 -24.44
N ALA A 375 -4.05 -3.47 -25.66
CA ALA A 375 -2.69 -3.98 -25.92
C ALA A 375 -1.62 -2.91 -25.68
N GLU A 376 -1.86 -1.68 -26.12
CA GLU A 376 -0.94 -0.55 -25.97
C GLU A 376 -0.75 -0.19 -24.49
N PHE A 377 -1.84 -0.01 -23.74
CA PHE A 377 -1.76 0.37 -22.34
C PHE A 377 -1.17 -0.75 -21.47
N SER A 378 -1.50 -2.03 -21.75
CA SER A 378 -0.88 -3.17 -21.07
C SER A 378 0.62 -3.26 -21.34
N ALA A 379 1.07 -2.95 -22.56
CA ALA A 379 2.51 -2.87 -22.88
C ALA A 379 3.20 -1.77 -22.04
N HIS A 380 2.60 -0.59 -21.96
CA HIS A 380 3.15 0.50 -21.14
C HIS A 380 3.15 0.17 -19.64
N VAL A 381 2.14 -0.55 -19.13
CA VAL A 381 2.14 -1.03 -17.73
C VAL A 381 3.34 -1.95 -17.48
N ARG A 382 3.66 -2.86 -18.43
CA ARG A 382 4.85 -3.73 -18.33
C ARG A 382 6.15 -2.94 -18.37
N GLU A 383 6.27 -1.95 -19.25
CA GLU A 383 7.46 -1.10 -19.37
C GLU A 383 7.75 -0.33 -18.07
N GLU A 384 6.71 0.00 -17.31
CA GLU A 384 6.84 0.70 -16.03
C GLU A 384 7.00 -0.23 -14.82
N ALA A 385 7.04 -1.55 -15.02
CA ALA A 385 7.07 -2.53 -13.91
C ALA A 385 8.21 -2.27 -12.91
N ASP A 386 9.40 -1.86 -13.39
CA ASP A 386 10.54 -1.55 -12.51
C ASP A 386 10.26 -0.40 -11.54
N ARG A 387 9.42 0.56 -11.92
CA ARG A 387 9.01 1.68 -11.06
C ARG A 387 8.24 1.21 -9.83
N TYR A 388 7.53 0.09 -9.96
CA TYR A 388 6.69 -0.51 -8.93
C TYR A 388 7.30 -1.78 -8.34
N SER A 389 8.61 -1.99 -8.52
CA SER A 389 9.29 -3.18 -8.03
C SER A 389 9.55 -3.12 -6.52
N TRP A 390 9.61 -4.27 -5.88
CA TRP A 390 10.04 -4.39 -4.49
C TRP A 390 11.53 -4.09 -4.31
N ASP A 391 12.36 -4.28 -5.36
CA ASP A 391 13.76 -3.87 -5.34
C ASP A 391 13.88 -2.36 -5.17
N ARG A 392 13.00 -1.58 -5.82
CA ARG A 392 12.94 -0.13 -5.61
C ARG A 392 12.62 0.24 -4.16
N MET A 393 11.72 -0.52 -3.51
CA MET A 393 11.42 -0.34 -2.09
C MET A 393 12.64 -0.68 -1.22
N ASN A 394 13.38 -1.73 -1.54
CA ASN A 394 14.63 -2.06 -0.84
C ASN A 394 15.65 -0.93 -0.94
N GLU A 395 15.83 -0.34 -2.14
CA GLU A 395 16.69 0.83 -2.33
C GLU A 395 16.30 2.01 -1.42
N VAL A 396 14.98 2.27 -1.31
CA VAL A 396 14.46 3.33 -0.43
C VAL A 396 14.86 3.09 1.02
N VAL A 397 14.66 1.87 1.53
CA VAL A 397 15.05 1.51 2.90
C VAL A 397 16.56 1.64 3.09
N CYS A 398 17.37 1.17 2.13
CA CYS A 398 18.82 1.30 2.19
C CYS A 398 19.27 2.77 2.28
N ARG A 399 18.74 3.65 1.42
CA ARG A 399 19.07 5.08 1.47
C ARG A 399 18.66 5.74 2.78
N LEU A 400 17.48 5.39 3.32
CA LEU A 400 17.02 5.96 4.59
C LEU A 400 17.89 5.50 5.76
N THR A 401 18.28 4.23 5.81
CA THR A 401 19.17 3.72 6.87
C THR A 401 20.54 4.37 6.79
N GLN A 402 21.11 4.56 5.61
CA GLN A 402 22.38 5.31 5.43
C GLN A 402 22.27 6.75 5.91
N ARG A 403 21.18 7.48 5.57
CA ARG A 403 20.94 8.86 6.04
C ARG A 403 20.81 8.95 7.56
N ILE A 404 20.17 7.96 8.19
CA ILE A 404 20.07 7.87 9.64
C ILE A 404 21.46 7.70 10.26
N ASP A 405 22.30 6.80 9.72
CA ASP A 405 23.65 6.53 10.25
C ASP A 405 24.55 7.74 10.10
N GLN A 406 24.54 8.42 8.97
CA GLN A 406 25.29 9.66 8.74
C GLN A 406 24.90 10.74 9.76
N LYS A 407 23.61 10.92 10.05
CA LYS A 407 23.14 11.88 11.04
C LYS A 407 23.62 11.51 12.45
N ASN A 408 23.59 10.22 12.80
CA ASN A 408 24.03 9.74 14.10
C ASN A 408 25.56 9.82 14.25
N GLY A 409 26.34 9.51 13.19
CA GLY A 409 27.80 9.66 13.15
C GLY A 409 28.24 11.11 13.34
N ASN A 410 27.64 12.06 12.60
CA ASN A 410 27.94 13.49 12.75
C ASN A 410 27.61 14.04 14.16
N THR A 411 26.56 13.50 14.81
CA THR A 411 26.23 13.89 16.20
C THR A 411 27.23 13.31 17.22
N ALA A 412 27.79 12.13 16.98
CA ALA A 412 28.81 11.54 17.82
C ALA A 412 30.14 12.33 17.74
N ASP A 413 30.56 12.73 16.53
CA ASP A 413 31.77 13.53 16.32
C ASP A 413 31.66 14.94 16.92
N THR A 414 30.48 15.58 16.81
CA THR A 414 30.23 16.88 17.45
C THR A 414 30.17 16.78 18.99
N ALA A 415 29.64 15.68 19.54
CA ALA A 415 29.65 15.46 20.98
C ALA A 415 31.06 15.18 21.51
N ALA A 416 31.85 14.40 20.76
CA ALA A 416 33.27 14.14 21.11
C ALA A 416 34.13 15.42 21.06
N ALA A 417 33.92 16.29 20.05
CA ALA A 417 34.61 17.57 19.95
C ALA A 417 34.20 18.56 21.05
N SER A 418 32.93 18.53 21.51
CA SER A 418 32.47 19.34 22.65
C SER A 418 33.03 18.93 23.99
N THR A 419 33.33 17.65 24.20
CA THR A 419 33.95 17.13 25.45
C THR A 419 35.44 17.34 25.49
N ALA A 420 36.12 17.53 24.34
CA ALA A 420 37.54 17.78 24.24
C ALA A 420 37.97 19.23 24.53
N SER A 421 37.01 20.18 24.59
CA SER A 421 37.29 21.63 24.70
C SER A 421 37.07 22.23 26.09
N ALA A 422 37.13 21.47 27.18
CA ALA A 422 37.15 22.02 28.54
C ALA A 422 38.58 22.30 29.00
N PRO A 423 39.00 23.56 29.11
CA PRO A 423 40.34 23.85 29.63
C PRO A 423 40.39 23.56 31.14
N THR A 424 41.31 22.72 31.53
CA THR A 424 41.72 22.54 32.95
C THR A 424 42.44 23.79 33.41
N TYR A 425 41.76 24.70 34.10
CA TYR A 425 42.44 25.68 34.92
C TYR A 425 42.87 25.03 36.21
N LYS A 426 44.22 24.87 36.39
CA LYS A 426 44.83 24.65 37.72
C LYS A 426 45.09 26.02 38.34
N ILE A 427 44.57 26.24 39.52
CA ILE A 427 45.12 27.13 40.53
C ILE A 427 45.70 26.30 41.65
#